data_d1d995ae7654ab540191d94187ee8978
#
_entry.id   d1d995ae7654ab540191d94187ee8978
#
_cell.length_a   1.000
_cell.length_b   1.000
_cell.length_c   1.000
_cell.angle_alpha   90.00
_cell.angle_beta   90.00
_cell.angle_gamma   90.00
#
_symmetry.space_group_name_H-M   'P 1'
#
loop_
_entity.id
_entity.type
_entity.pdbx_description
1 polymer ?
#
loop_
_entity_poly.entity_id
_entity_poly.type
_entity_poly.pdbx_seq_one_letter_code
_entity_poly.pdbx_strand_id
1 'polypeptide(L)'
;MGRKCVGFVEAVGLAAALQAADTIAKSANVKLLGYEYSGYDGHILVKFEGNAGAIKAAAEAATVAIYKVHTDFDQTTAVNLEKTGLDEEVYDVLVHNKNTVGDPLQIASGTRPQGTNRQAKWVGHWE
;
A
#
# COMPACT_ATOMS: atom_id res chain seq x y z
N MET A 1 -5.52 -25.01 -1.31
CA MET A 1 -4.63 -24.02 -0.77
C MET A 1 -5.34 -22.70 -0.53
N GLY A 2 -5.37 -22.23 0.65
CA GLY A 2 -6.01 -20.98 0.96
C GLY A 2 -5.25 -19.80 0.38
N ARG A 3 -5.97 -18.74 0.08
CA ARG A 3 -5.34 -17.51 -0.34
C ARG A 3 -4.62 -16.87 0.83
N LYS A 4 -3.60 -16.13 0.51
CA LYS A 4 -2.91 -15.34 1.50
C LYS A 4 -3.81 -14.21 1.98
N CYS A 5 -3.51 -13.72 3.15
CA CYS A 5 -4.15 -12.53 3.65
C CYS A 5 -3.52 -11.31 2.98
N VAL A 6 -4.34 -10.37 2.58
CA VAL A 6 -3.86 -9.12 1.99
C VAL A 6 -4.06 -8.01 3.00
N GLY A 7 -3.04 -7.19 3.17
CA GLY A 7 -3.12 -6.06 4.08
C GLY A 7 -3.04 -4.75 3.34
N PHE A 8 -3.71 -3.75 3.88
CA PHE A 8 -3.76 -2.42 3.33
C PHE A 8 -3.56 -1.41 4.46
N VAL A 9 -2.63 -0.50 4.26
CA VAL A 9 -2.43 0.59 5.21
C VAL A 9 -2.44 1.88 4.42
N GLU A 10 -3.35 2.77 4.78
CA GLU A 10 -3.48 4.04 4.10
C GLU A 10 -2.85 5.14 4.94
N ALA A 11 -1.99 5.95 4.33
CA ALA A 11 -1.28 7.03 4.99
C ALA A 11 -1.45 8.31 4.19
N VAL A 12 -1.26 9.43 4.87
CA VAL A 12 -1.29 10.73 4.21
C VAL A 12 0.15 11.16 3.96
N GLY A 13 0.49 11.31 2.69
CA GLY A 13 1.80 11.75 2.29
C GLY A 13 2.76 10.61 2.01
N LEU A 14 3.67 10.86 1.08
CA LEU A 14 4.62 9.83 0.64
C LEU A 14 5.59 9.45 1.75
N ALA A 15 6.00 10.42 2.57
CA ALA A 15 6.94 10.13 3.64
C ALA A 15 6.36 9.11 4.64
N ALA A 16 5.11 9.32 5.05
CA ALA A 16 4.44 8.39 5.94
C ALA A 16 4.24 7.03 5.27
N ALA A 17 3.88 7.04 4.00
CA ALA A 17 3.69 5.80 3.26
C ALA A 17 5.00 5.01 3.12
N LEU A 18 6.12 5.70 2.88
CA LEU A 18 7.41 5.04 2.79
C LEU A 18 7.83 4.45 4.13
N GLN A 19 7.54 5.16 5.22
CA GLN A 19 7.82 4.64 6.55
C GLN A 19 7.02 3.37 6.82
N ALA A 20 5.74 3.39 6.44
CA ALA A 20 4.88 2.22 6.58
C ALA A 20 5.40 1.07 5.72
N ALA A 21 5.74 1.35 4.47
CA ALA A 21 6.22 0.32 3.55
C ALA A 21 7.52 -0.30 4.05
N ASP A 22 8.44 0.51 4.57
CA ASP A 22 9.69 0.01 5.10
C ASP A 22 9.45 -0.92 6.30
N THR A 23 8.57 -0.50 7.21
CA THR A 23 8.21 -1.33 8.36
C THR A 23 7.61 -2.66 7.93
N ILE A 24 6.72 -2.62 6.96
CA ILE A 24 6.07 -3.81 6.43
C ILE A 24 7.09 -4.73 5.76
N ALA A 25 7.95 -4.15 4.93
CA ALA A 25 8.94 -4.93 4.20
C ALA A 25 9.95 -5.63 5.12
N LYS A 26 10.18 -5.05 6.28
CA LYS A 26 11.08 -5.64 7.27
C LYS A 26 10.40 -6.68 8.16
N SER A 27 9.07 -6.83 8.03
CA SER A 27 8.33 -7.80 8.82
C SER A 27 8.52 -9.19 8.24
N ALA A 28 8.60 -10.18 9.13
CA ALA A 28 8.77 -11.56 8.70
C ALA A 28 7.51 -12.08 8.03
N ASN A 29 7.69 -12.87 6.98
CA ASN A 29 6.59 -13.56 6.29
C ASN A 29 5.57 -12.62 5.66
N VAL A 30 6.01 -11.42 5.30
CA VAL A 30 5.17 -10.44 4.63
C VAL A 30 5.88 -10.01 3.36
N LYS A 31 5.12 -9.92 2.29
CA LYS A 31 5.62 -9.47 1.00
C LYS A 31 4.95 -8.15 0.65
N LEU A 32 5.77 -7.13 0.40
CA LEU A 32 5.25 -5.85 -0.05
C LEU A 32 4.85 -5.96 -1.51
N LEU A 33 3.64 -5.53 -1.82
CA LEU A 33 3.13 -5.54 -3.20
C LEU A 33 3.31 -4.20 -3.88
N GLY A 34 3.37 -3.13 -3.12
CA GLY A 34 3.50 -1.81 -3.69
C GLY A 34 2.55 -0.83 -3.05
N TYR A 35 2.35 0.30 -3.72
CA TYR A 35 1.41 1.29 -3.21
C TYR A 35 0.59 1.86 -4.35
N GLU A 36 -0.51 2.49 -3.98
CA GLU A 36 -1.39 3.12 -4.94
C GLU A 36 -1.81 4.47 -4.39
N TYR A 37 -1.85 5.48 -5.26
CA TYR A 37 -2.39 6.78 -4.88
C TYR A 37 -3.91 6.67 -4.80
N SER A 38 -4.47 7.01 -3.63
CA SER A 38 -5.89 6.79 -3.39
C SER A 38 -6.77 7.92 -3.87
N GLY A 39 -6.20 8.92 -4.47
CA GLY A 39 -7.00 10.01 -4.99
C GLY A 39 -6.39 11.36 -4.68
N TYR A 40 -7.02 12.15 -3.85
CA TYR A 40 -6.53 13.48 -3.55
C TYR A 40 -6.08 13.56 -2.09
N ASP A 41 -5.59 14.71 -1.69
CA ASP A 41 -5.11 14.99 -0.34
C ASP A 41 -3.89 14.17 0.04
N GLY A 42 -3.18 13.61 -0.94
CA GLY A 42 -1.95 12.90 -0.67
C GLY A 42 -2.10 11.55 -0.03
N HIS A 43 -3.29 10.98 -0.09
CA HIS A 43 -3.52 9.65 0.47
C HIS A 43 -2.84 8.57 -0.38
N ILE A 44 -2.16 7.67 0.29
CA ILE A 44 -1.42 6.58 -0.36
C ILE A 44 -1.75 5.28 0.36
N LEU A 45 -2.11 4.28 -0.44
CA LEU A 45 -2.46 2.96 0.07
C LEU A 45 -1.30 2.02 -0.15
N VAL A 46 -0.74 1.48 0.92
CA VAL A 46 0.34 0.49 0.85
C VAL A 46 -0.29 -0.89 0.90
N LYS A 47 0.11 -1.75 -0.03
CA LYS A 47 -0.46 -3.09 -0.19
C LYS A 47 0.60 -4.15 0.12
N PHE A 48 0.20 -5.18 0.83
CA PHE A 48 1.11 -6.25 1.20
C PHE A 48 0.33 -7.54 1.42
N GLU A 49 1.02 -8.67 1.40
CA GLU A 49 0.37 -9.96 1.56
C GLU A 49 1.23 -10.93 2.37
N GLY A 50 0.60 -11.93 2.94
CA GLY A 50 1.27 -12.94 3.73
C GLY A 50 0.25 -13.77 4.49
N ASN A 51 0.70 -14.46 5.54
CA ASN A 51 -0.26 -15.17 6.37
C ASN A 51 -0.96 -14.17 7.31
N ALA A 52 -2.14 -14.56 7.80
CA ALA A 52 -3.00 -13.63 8.52
C ALA A 52 -2.35 -13.02 9.77
N GLY A 53 -1.65 -13.83 10.53
CA GLY A 53 -0.99 -13.33 11.75
C GLY A 53 0.10 -12.34 11.46
N ALA A 54 0.91 -12.62 10.42
CA ALA A 54 1.99 -11.73 10.04
C ALA A 54 1.45 -10.42 9.47
N ILE A 55 0.37 -10.50 8.70
CA ILE A 55 -0.23 -9.31 8.11
C ILE A 55 -0.79 -8.40 9.20
N LYS A 56 -1.47 -8.98 10.18
CA LYS A 56 -2.01 -8.19 11.28
C LYS A 56 -0.90 -7.49 12.05
N ALA A 57 0.15 -8.22 12.38
CA ALA A 57 1.28 -7.65 13.12
C ALA A 57 1.97 -6.55 12.32
N ALA A 58 2.15 -6.77 11.01
CA ALA A 58 2.80 -5.77 10.16
C ALA A 58 1.95 -4.52 10.04
N ALA A 59 0.63 -4.66 9.90
CA ALA A 59 -0.27 -3.51 9.81
C ALA A 59 -0.23 -2.68 11.09
N GLU A 60 -0.22 -3.33 12.23
CA GLU A 60 -0.16 -2.63 13.50
C GLU A 60 1.16 -1.90 13.67
N ALA A 61 2.26 -2.55 13.33
CA ALA A 61 3.57 -1.93 13.40
C ALA A 61 3.69 -0.75 12.45
N ALA A 62 3.14 -0.88 11.26
CA ALA A 62 3.16 0.21 10.27
C ALA A 62 2.36 1.41 10.75
N THR A 63 1.22 1.17 11.40
CA THR A 63 0.40 2.25 11.94
C THR A 63 1.17 3.04 12.98
N VAL A 64 1.86 2.34 13.87
CA VAL A 64 2.69 3.01 14.87
C VAL A 64 3.80 3.82 14.20
N ALA A 65 4.42 3.25 13.18
CA ALA A 65 5.50 3.93 12.48
C ALA A 65 5.02 5.20 11.77
N ILE A 66 3.82 5.19 11.22
CA ILE A 66 3.24 6.36 10.58
C ILE A 66 3.10 7.50 11.56
N TYR A 67 2.59 7.22 12.74
CA TYR A 67 2.39 8.27 13.73
C TYR A 67 3.70 8.90 14.21
N LYS A 68 4.80 8.19 14.06
CA LYS A 68 6.10 8.76 14.41
C LYS A 68 6.61 9.77 13.38
N VAL A 69 6.13 9.68 12.15
CA VAL A 69 6.56 10.59 11.09
C VAL A 69 5.88 11.95 11.25
N HIS A 70 4.66 11.95 11.70
CA HIS A 70 3.88 13.17 11.81
C HIS A 70 3.74 13.61 13.24
N THR A 71 4.47 14.64 13.59
CA THR A 71 4.37 15.19 14.94
C THR A 71 3.56 16.46 14.97
N ASP A 72 3.43 17.13 13.84
CA ASP A 72 2.82 18.45 13.81
C ASP A 72 1.48 18.50 13.09
N PHE A 73 1.06 17.40 12.50
CA PHE A 73 -0.19 17.38 11.73
C PHE A 73 -1.13 16.35 12.30
N ASP A 74 -2.33 16.79 12.58
CA ASP A 74 -3.38 15.90 13.07
C ASP A 74 -3.96 15.04 11.96
N GLN A 75 -3.41 15.14 10.76
CA GLN A 75 -4.03 14.50 9.61
C GLN A 75 -3.40 13.19 9.22
N THR A 76 -2.56 12.67 10.08
CA THR A 76 -2.01 11.36 9.82
C THR A 76 -3.12 10.36 10.02
N THR A 77 -3.62 9.86 8.92
CA THR A 77 -4.65 8.85 8.98
C THR A 77 -4.03 7.53 8.64
N ALA A 78 -4.19 6.58 9.50
CA ALA A 78 -3.81 5.22 9.20
C ALA A 78 -5.06 4.39 9.24
N VAL A 79 -5.39 3.82 8.11
CA VAL A 79 -6.52 2.92 8.03
C VAL A 79 -5.97 1.55 7.71
N ASN A 80 -6.30 0.59 8.54
CA ASN A 80 -5.83 -0.78 8.36
C ASN A 80 -6.97 -1.66 7.90
N LEU A 81 -6.65 -2.53 6.98
CA LEU A 81 -7.55 -3.57 6.58
C LEU A 81 -6.74 -4.83 6.34
N GLU A 82 -7.11 -5.90 7.02
CA GLU A 82 -6.56 -7.21 6.75
C GLU A 82 -7.69 -8.08 6.23
N LYS A 83 -7.49 -8.67 5.08
CA LYS A 83 -8.55 -9.42 4.43
C LYS A 83 -8.06 -10.77 3.97
N THR A 84 -8.68 -11.81 4.50
CA THR A 84 -8.42 -13.19 4.10
C THR A 84 -9.52 -13.63 3.15
N GLY A 85 -9.15 -14.40 2.14
CA GLY A 85 -10.15 -14.98 1.24
C GLY A 85 -10.84 -13.97 0.35
N LEU A 86 -10.10 -12.96 -0.11
CA LEU A 86 -10.64 -12.04 -1.08
C LEU A 86 -11.15 -12.79 -2.30
N ASP A 87 -12.24 -12.30 -2.86
CA ASP A 87 -12.71 -12.79 -4.14
C ASP A 87 -11.59 -12.69 -5.16
N GLU A 88 -11.49 -13.70 -6.01
CA GLU A 88 -10.38 -13.80 -6.94
C GLU A 88 -10.33 -12.62 -7.91
N GLU A 89 -11.47 -12.18 -8.38
CA GLU A 89 -11.54 -11.05 -9.28
C GLU A 89 -11.09 -9.76 -8.57
N VAL A 90 -11.49 -9.58 -7.32
CA VAL A 90 -11.08 -8.42 -6.55
C VAL A 90 -9.57 -8.44 -6.36
N TYR A 91 -9.02 -9.60 -6.05
CA TYR A 91 -7.57 -9.73 -5.87
C TYR A 91 -6.83 -9.35 -7.16
N ASP A 92 -7.29 -9.89 -8.29
CA ASP A 92 -6.59 -9.68 -9.56
C ASP A 92 -6.76 -8.26 -10.09
N VAL A 93 -7.93 -7.66 -9.88
CA VAL A 93 -8.25 -6.38 -10.50
C VAL A 93 -7.92 -5.19 -9.60
N LEU A 94 -8.08 -5.34 -8.29
CA LEU A 94 -7.91 -4.22 -7.37
C LEU A 94 -6.62 -4.29 -6.57
N VAL A 95 -6.18 -5.49 -6.19
CA VAL A 95 -4.92 -5.60 -5.45
C VAL A 95 -3.73 -5.43 -6.39
N HIS A 96 -3.79 -6.05 -7.55
CA HIS A 96 -2.72 -6.00 -8.54
C HIS A 96 -3.08 -5.13 -9.75
N ASN A 97 -3.78 -4.04 -9.53
CA ASN A 97 -4.20 -3.21 -10.65
C ASN A 97 -3.02 -2.43 -11.24
N LYS A 98 -3.27 -1.84 -12.40
CA LYS A 98 -2.24 -1.10 -13.15
C LYS A 98 -1.73 0.12 -12.42
N ASN A 99 -2.45 0.59 -11.42
CA ASN A 99 -2.08 1.79 -10.68
C ASN A 99 -1.20 1.50 -9.48
N THR A 100 -0.93 0.22 -9.20
CA THR A 100 -0.09 -0.15 -8.07
C THR A 100 1.37 0.03 -8.45
N VAL A 101 2.00 0.99 -7.83
CA VAL A 101 3.41 1.31 -8.07
C VAL A 101 4.26 0.30 -7.31
N GLY A 102 5.20 -0.32 -8.03
CA GLY A 102 6.10 -1.29 -7.42
C GLY A 102 5.56 -2.71 -7.40
N ASP A 103 4.40 -2.94 -7.99
CA ASP A 103 3.82 -4.28 -8.04
C ASP A 103 4.78 -5.24 -8.73
N PRO A 104 5.20 -6.32 -8.06
CA PRO A 104 6.16 -7.25 -8.65
C PRO A 104 5.69 -7.85 -9.97
N LEU A 105 4.39 -8.06 -10.12
CA LEU A 105 3.86 -8.63 -11.37
C LEU A 105 4.02 -7.64 -12.51
N GLN A 106 3.82 -6.37 -12.26
CA GLN A 106 3.96 -5.36 -13.29
C GLN A 106 5.42 -5.09 -13.60
N ILE A 107 6.28 -5.12 -12.60
CA ILE A 107 7.71 -4.99 -12.82
C ILE A 107 8.20 -6.14 -13.69
N ALA A 108 7.78 -7.36 -13.38
CA ALA A 108 8.21 -8.53 -14.13
C ALA A 108 7.73 -8.51 -15.58
N SER A 109 6.55 -7.93 -15.82
CA SER A 109 6.00 -7.84 -17.18
C SER A 109 6.56 -6.65 -17.94
N GLY A 110 7.26 -5.75 -17.28
CA GLY A 110 7.76 -4.53 -17.89
C GLY A 110 6.70 -3.47 -18.08
N THR A 111 5.54 -3.65 -17.50
CA THR A 111 4.45 -2.71 -17.66
C THR A 111 4.56 -1.59 -16.64
N ARG A 112 4.51 -0.36 -17.12
CA ARG A 112 4.56 0.78 -16.23
C ARG A 112 3.18 1.02 -15.62
N PRO A 113 3.09 1.22 -14.30
CA PRO A 113 1.80 1.52 -13.68
C PRO A 113 1.23 2.83 -14.21
N GLN A 114 0.02 2.77 -14.72
CA GLN A 114 -0.62 3.96 -15.27
C GLN A 114 -0.93 5.01 -14.24
N GLY A 115 -1.23 4.57 -13.03
CA GLY A 115 -1.52 5.50 -11.96
C GLY A 115 -0.38 6.45 -11.67
N THR A 116 0.83 5.99 -11.84
CA THR A 116 2.00 6.82 -11.63
C THR A 116 1.99 8.03 -12.56
N ASN A 117 1.76 7.78 -13.84
CA ASN A 117 1.73 8.85 -14.81
C ASN A 117 0.57 9.80 -14.59
N ARG A 118 -0.58 9.23 -14.31
CA ARG A 118 -1.76 10.04 -14.09
C ARG A 118 -1.61 10.89 -12.85
N GLN A 119 -1.04 10.34 -11.81
CA GLN A 119 -0.81 11.11 -10.60
C GLN A 119 0.21 12.20 -10.81
N ALA A 120 1.27 11.90 -11.50
CA ALA A 120 2.28 12.90 -11.79
C ALA A 120 1.68 14.05 -12.57
N LYS A 121 0.84 13.74 -13.54
CA LYS A 121 0.19 14.73 -14.34
C LYS A 121 -0.80 15.56 -13.52
N TRP A 122 -1.56 14.88 -12.69
CA TRP A 122 -2.61 15.50 -11.91
C TRP A 122 -2.05 16.34 -10.79
N VAL A 123 -1.04 15.85 -10.16
CA VAL A 123 -0.38 16.56 -9.10
C VAL A 123 0.44 17.67 -9.66
N GLY A 124 1.13 17.31 -10.62
CA GLY A 124 1.88 18.33 -11.19
C GLY A 124 1.05 19.31 -11.85
N HIS A 125 -0.01 18.96 -12.00
CA HIS A 125 -0.72 19.66 -12.58
C HIS A 125 -0.83 20.37 -12.46
N TRP A 126 -0.36 19.80 -11.99
CA TRP A 126 0.48 19.23 -12.38
C TRP A 126 0.49 19.08 -13.77
N GLU A 127 0.34 19.08 -14.26
CA GLU A 127 0.53 19.03 -15.38
C GLU A 127 0.07 19.49 -15.96
#